data_b0ee2b97a010f979a9213545f2a58e0d
#
_entry.id   b0ee2b97a010f979a9213545f2a58e0d
#
_cell.length_a   1.000
_cell.length_b   1.000
_cell.length_c   1.000
_cell.angle_alpha   90.00
_cell.angle_beta   90.00
_cell.angle_gamma   90.00
#
_symmetry.space_group_name_H-M   'P 1'
#
loop_
_entity.id
_entity.type
_entity.pdbx_description
1 polymer ?
#
loop_
_entity_poly.entity_id
_entity_poly.type
_entity_poly.pdbx_seq_one_letter_code
_entity_poly.pdbx_strand_id
1 'polypeptide(L)'
;MLKQRTLKRVVKASGIGLHSGQKVMINFLPHVIDGGIVFRRIDLNPPVDIQANALLIQEAFMCSNLVQDDIKVGTIEHVMSAIAGLGIDNLIIEVSASEVPIMDGSAGPFIYLLMQGELVEQNAPKKFIKILKPVEALIDDKRAKFSPHEGFQLNFTIDFDHPAFAKEYQSATIDFSTETFVYEVSEARTFGFMKDLDYLKANNLALGASLDNAIGVDDTGVVNEEGLRFSDEFVRHKILDAVGDLYLMGHQIIAKFDGYKSGHALNNQLLRNVQSDPTNYEIVTFDNEIDCPIPYVSVS
;
A
#
# COMPACT_ATOMS: atom_id res chain seq x y z
N MET A 1 12.86 23.11 -7.57
CA MET A 1 13.07 21.97 -6.66
C MET A 1 11.71 21.35 -6.35
N LEU A 2 11.53 20.10 -6.70
CA LEU A 2 10.34 19.33 -6.30
C LEU A 2 10.40 19.09 -4.77
N LYS A 3 9.34 19.45 -4.08
CA LYS A 3 9.32 19.52 -2.61
C LYS A 3 8.62 18.32 -1.97
N GLN A 4 9.01 18.05 -0.74
CA GLN A 4 8.28 17.11 0.14
C GLN A 4 6.85 17.61 0.40
N ARG A 5 5.96 16.67 0.73
CA ARG A 5 4.54 16.91 0.96
C ARG A 5 4.08 16.37 2.31
N THR A 6 3.15 17.11 2.92
CA THR A 6 2.40 16.70 4.09
C THR A 6 0.97 17.22 3.99
N LEU A 7 0.15 17.02 5.03
CA LEU A 7 -1.17 17.64 5.13
C LEU A 7 -1.10 19.05 5.74
N LYS A 8 -2.07 19.88 5.39
CA LYS A 8 -2.26 21.20 5.99
C LYS A 8 -3.03 21.11 7.31
N ARG A 9 -3.96 20.15 7.41
CA ARG A 9 -4.83 19.98 8.57
C ARG A 9 -5.08 18.52 8.90
N VAL A 10 -5.48 18.28 10.15
CA VAL A 10 -5.83 16.95 10.65
C VAL A 10 -7.14 16.48 10.02
N VAL A 11 -7.18 15.25 9.58
CA VAL A 11 -8.41 14.55 9.17
C VAL A 11 -8.59 13.29 9.99
N LYS A 12 -9.86 12.91 10.21
CA LYS A 12 -10.22 11.82 11.10
C LYS A 12 -11.29 10.94 10.48
N ALA A 13 -11.20 9.66 10.75
CA ALA A 13 -12.22 8.69 10.37
C ALA A 13 -12.31 7.57 11.42
N SER A 14 -13.29 6.70 11.25
CA SER A 14 -13.39 5.45 12.00
C SER A 14 -13.93 4.35 11.09
N GLY A 15 -13.52 3.13 11.35
CA GLY A 15 -13.98 1.96 10.64
C GLY A 15 -13.78 0.72 11.49
N ILE A 16 -13.70 -0.44 10.82
CA ILE A 16 -13.53 -1.75 11.44
C ILE A 16 -12.24 -2.36 10.91
N GLY A 17 -11.43 -2.98 11.78
CA GLY A 17 -10.28 -3.78 11.37
C GLY A 17 -10.74 -5.04 10.64
N LEU A 18 -10.13 -5.35 9.50
CA LEU A 18 -10.50 -6.51 8.67
C LEU A 18 -10.34 -7.82 9.44
N HIS A 19 -9.19 -7.99 10.09
CA HIS A 19 -8.87 -9.24 10.80
C HIS A 19 -9.39 -9.23 12.22
N SER A 20 -9.24 -8.12 12.95
CA SER A 20 -9.62 -8.02 14.36
C SER A 20 -11.13 -7.86 14.59
N GLY A 21 -11.87 -7.34 13.63
CA GLY A 21 -13.27 -6.96 13.77
C GLY A 21 -13.50 -5.79 14.75
N GLN A 22 -12.42 -5.18 15.27
CA GLN A 22 -12.51 -4.10 16.24
C GLN A 22 -12.82 -2.77 15.58
N LYS A 23 -13.57 -1.91 16.27
CA LYS A 23 -13.76 -0.53 15.86
C LYS A 23 -12.46 0.25 16.08
N VAL A 24 -11.99 0.92 15.03
CA VAL A 24 -10.73 1.68 15.02
C VAL A 24 -10.99 3.12 14.61
N MET A 25 -10.45 4.07 15.38
CA MET A 25 -10.31 5.46 14.95
C MET A 25 -8.95 5.60 14.27
N ILE A 26 -8.92 6.33 13.16
CA ILE A 26 -7.71 6.71 12.44
C ILE A 26 -7.68 8.22 12.27
N ASN A 27 -6.55 8.86 12.59
CA ASN A 27 -6.33 10.29 12.39
C ASN A 27 -5.06 10.47 11.58
N PHE A 28 -5.10 11.37 10.61
CA PHE A 28 -3.95 11.76 9.80
C PHE A 28 -3.52 13.17 10.20
N LEU A 29 -2.28 13.33 10.64
CA LEU A 29 -1.72 14.59 11.11
C LEU A 29 -0.52 14.99 10.26
N PRO A 30 -0.33 16.30 9.99
CA PRO A 30 0.91 16.80 9.41
C PRO A 30 2.14 16.31 10.18
N HIS A 31 3.24 16.04 9.48
CA HIS A 31 4.50 15.74 10.13
C HIS A 31 5.61 16.67 9.65
N VAL A 32 6.70 16.75 10.40
CA VAL A 32 7.85 17.60 10.09
C VAL A 32 8.58 17.15 8.85
N ILE A 33 9.37 18.03 8.24
CA ILE A 33 10.27 17.72 7.15
C ILE A 33 11.18 16.52 7.53
N ASP A 34 11.36 15.59 6.60
CA ASP A 34 12.13 14.35 6.80
C ASP A 34 11.63 13.45 7.95
N GLY A 35 10.41 13.70 8.43
CA GLY A 35 9.79 12.87 9.48
C GLY A 35 9.31 11.50 8.97
N GLY A 36 9.07 11.37 7.67
CA GLY A 36 8.55 10.15 7.06
C GLY A 36 7.12 9.83 7.49
N ILE A 37 6.72 8.58 7.29
CA ILE A 37 5.39 8.09 7.68
C ILE A 37 5.53 7.34 9.01
N VAL A 38 4.77 7.78 10.01
CA VAL A 38 4.79 7.24 11.38
C VAL A 38 3.40 6.78 11.78
N PHE A 39 3.28 5.53 12.20
CA PHE A 39 2.07 5.02 12.85
C PHE A 39 2.18 5.20 14.36
N ARG A 40 1.17 5.85 14.96
CA ARG A 40 1.11 6.12 16.40
C ARG A 40 -0.05 5.36 17.03
N ARG A 41 0.25 4.44 17.96
CA ARG A 41 -0.73 3.71 18.77
C ARG A 41 -1.19 4.58 19.94
N ILE A 42 -2.36 5.22 19.77
CA ILE A 42 -2.91 6.14 20.77
C ILE A 42 -3.76 5.46 21.86
N ASP A 43 -4.03 4.18 21.72
CA ASP A 43 -4.68 3.34 22.74
C ASP A 43 -3.71 2.86 23.82
N LEU A 44 -2.40 3.05 23.60
CA LEU A 44 -1.35 2.72 24.57
C LEU A 44 -1.03 3.93 25.46
N ASN A 45 -0.54 3.68 26.66
CA ASN A 45 -0.12 4.73 27.60
C ASN A 45 1.29 4.44 28.13
N PRO A 46 2.33 5.22 27.72
CA PRO A 46 2.26 6.33 26.76
C PRO A 46 1.96 5.86 25.34
N PRO A 47 1.51 6.73 24.42
CA PRO A 47 1.41 6.44 23.00
C PRO A 47 2.75 6.01 22.41
N VAL A 48 2.72 5.11 21.43
CA VAL A 48 3.94 4.54 20.84
C VAL A 48 3.96 4.81 19.34
N ASP A 49 5.08 5.35 18.86
CA ASP A 49 5.36 5.63 17.48
C ASP A 49 6.13 4.48 16.83
N ILE A 50 5.70 4.03 15.66
CA ILE A 50 6.36 3.02 14.84
C ILE A 50 6.57 3.62 13.45
N GLN A 51 7.83 3.75 13.03
CA GLN A 51 8.17 4.22 11.70
C GLN A 51 7.73 3.23 10.63
N ALA A 52 7.06 3.69 9.58
CA ALA A 52 6.76 2.85 8.41
C ALA A 52 8.08 2.51 7.69
N ASN A 53 8.56 1.29 7.90
CA ASN A 53 9.84 0.84 7.41
C ASN A 53 9.79 -0.65 7.06
N ALA A 54 10.36 -1.03 5.91
CA ALA A 54 10.39 -2.41 5.44
C ALA A 54 11.06 -3.38 6.43
N LEU A 55 12.05 -2.92 7.23
CA LEU A 55 12.74 -3.77 8.21
C LEU A 55 11.87 -4.08 9.44
N LEU A 56 10.82 -3.29 9.69
CA LEU A 56 9.87 -3.52 10.78
C LEU A 56 8.65 -4.36 10.36
N ILE A 57 8.57 -4.78 9.10
CA ILE A 57 7.54 -5.73 8.68
C ILE A 57 7.91 -7.13 9.19
N GLN A 58 6.99 -7.73 9.95
CA GLN A 58 7.09 -9.11 10.42
C GLN A 58 5.89 -9.90 9.92
N GLU A 59 6.11 -11.19 9.68
CA GLU A 59 5.16 -12.21 9.21
C GLU A 59 3.87 -11.67 8.57
N ALA A 60 3.96 -11.38 7.29
CA ALA A 60 2.86 -10.82 6.51
C ALA A 60 2.01 -11.96 5.90
N PHE A 61 1.25 -12.67 6.74
CA PHE A 61 0.22 -13.57 6.27
C PHE A 61 -1.06 -12.76 6.04
N MET A 62 -1.46 -12.61 4.78
CA MET A 62 -2.63 -11.88 4.28
C MET A 62 -2.62 -10.34 4.43
N CYS A 63 -1.70 -9.75 5.19
CA CYS A 63 -1.57 -8.29 5.31
C CYS A 63 -0.16 -7.89 5.74
N SER A 64 0.21 -6.63 5.56
CA SER A 64 1.47 -6.08 6.05
C SER A 64 1.32 -5.60 7.48
N ASN A 65 2.16 -6.17 8.37
CA ASN A 65 2.19 -5.83 9.80
C ASN A 65 3.50 -5.14 10.16
N LEU A 66 3.42 -3.89 10.61
CA LEU A 66 4.53 -3.22 11.29
C LEU A 66 4.61 -3.73 12.72
N VAL A 67 5.79 -4.16 13.13
CA VAL A 67 6.03 -4.64 14.50
C VAL A 67 7.32 -4.03 15.03
N GLN A 68 7.23 -3.38 16.16
CA GLN A 68 8.37 -2.88 16.93
C GLN A 68 8.20 -3.33 18.38
N ASP A 69 9.20 -4.05 18.89
CA ASP A 69 9.07 -4.79 20.14
C ASP A 69 7.82 -5.71 20.08
N ASP A 70 6.91 -5.63 21.02
CA ASP A 70 5.66 -6.40 21.03
C ASP A 70 4.44 -5.58 20.52
N ILE A 71 4.69 -4.40 19.94
CA ILE A 71 3.63 -3.50 19.49
C ILE A 71 3.45 -3.60 17.98
N LYS A 72 2.21 -3.82 17.58
CA LYS A 72 1.82 -4.07 16.18
C LYS A 72 0.86 -3.02 15.65
N VAL A 73 1.02 -2.68 14.36
CA VAL A 73 -0.02 -2.08 13.51
C VAL A 73 -0.15 -2.91 12.24
N GLY A 74 -1.30 -3.53 12.04
CA GLY A 74 -1.56 -4.40 10.88
C GLY A 74 -2.40 -3.76 9.79
N THR A 75 -2.47 -4.41 8.62
CA THR A 75 -3.27 -4.03 7.45
C THR A 75 -2.95 -2.61 6.97
N ILE A 76 -1.65 -2.30 6.85
CA ILE A 76 -1.19 -0.95 6.52
C ILE A 76 -1.10 -0.71 5.01
N GLU A 77 -1.13 -1.75 4.18
CA GLU A 77 -0.89 -1.71 2.73
C GLU A 77 -1.79 -0.72 2.00
N HIS A 78 -3.09 -0.69 2.29
CA HIS A 78 -4.04 0.18 1.58
C HIS A 78 -3.83 1.67 1.91
N VAL A 79 -3.62 2.01 3.18
CA VAL A 79 -3.33 3.39 3.58
C VAL A 79 -1.95 3.84 3.07
N MET A 80 -0.94 2.96 3.10
CA MET A 80 0.38 3.25 2.53
C MET A 80 0.30 3.46 1.02
N SER A 81 -0.54 2.70 0.33
CA SER A 81 -0.80 2.85 -1.10
C SER A 81 -1.43 4.21 -1.42
N ALA A 82 -2.41 4.66 -0.63
CA ALA A 82 -3.01 5.99 -0.79
C ALA A 82 -1.99 7.12 -0.56
N ILE A 83 -1.12 6.97 0.45
CA ILE A 83 -0.05 7.93 0.76
C ILE A 83 0.95 8.02 -0.40
N ALA A 84 1.39 6.87 -0.93
CA ALA A 84 2.26 6.79 -2.10
C ALA A 84 1.61 7.41 -3.33
N GLY A 85 0.33 7.11 -3.58
CA GLY A 85 -0.45 7.63 -4.71
C GLY A 85 -0.53 9.15 -4.75
N LEU A 86 -0.65 9.79 -3.59
CA LEU A 86 -0.68 11.25 -3.43
C LEU A 86 0.72 11.88 -3.30
N GLY A 87 1.76 11.06 -3.20
CA GLY A 87 3.14 11.52 -3.02
C GLY A 87 3.37 12.23 -1.69
N ILE A 88 2.75 11.78 -0.61
CA ILE A 88 2.93 12.33 0.75
C ILE A 88 4.20 11.74 1.34
N ASP A 89 5.14 12.60 1.75
CA ASP A 89 6.43 12.20 2.30
C ASP A 89 6.40 12.10 3.83
N ASN A 90 5.63 12.98 4.50
CA ASN A 90 5.67 13.13 5.95
C ASN A 90 4.26 13.15 6.54
N LEU A 91 3.94 12.16 7.38
CA LEU A 91 2.62 12.02 7.97
C LEU A 91 2.67 11.24 9.28
N ILE A 92 1.91 11.67 10.29
CA ILE A 92 1.62 10.85 11.48
C ILE A 92 0.22 10.25 11.30
N ILE A 93 0.12 8.96 11.49
CA ILE A 93 -1.12 8.19 11.42
C ILE A 93 -1.41 7.64 12.81
N GLU A 94 -2.33 8.28 13.54
CA GLU A 94 -2.78 7.78 14.82
C GLU A 94 -3.82 6.69 14.63
N VAL A 95 -3.67 5.58 15.34
CA VAL A 95 -4.62 4.47 15.35
C VAL A 95 -4.97 4.07 16.78
N SER A 96 -6.25 3.83 17.05
CA SER A 96 -6.76 3.47 18.38
C SER A 96 -6.83 1.95 18.62
N ALA A 97 -6.19 1.16 17.77
CA ALA A 97 -6.10 -0.30 17.89
C ALA A 97 -4.89 -0.83 17.11
N SER A 98 -4.66 -2.14 17.17
CA SER A 98 -3.52 -2.81 16.53
C SER A 98 -3.66 -3.04 15.02
N GLU A 99 -4.67 -2.46 14.38
CA GLU A 99 -4.96 -2.64 12.96
C GLU A 99 -5.54 -1.35 12.38
N VAL A 100 -5.19 -1.02 11.14
CA VAL A 100 -5.81 0.08 10.37
C VAL A 100 -7.24 -0.34 9.95
N PRO A 101 -8.23 0.57 9.96
CA PRO A 101 -9.57 0.21 9.49
C PRO A 101 -9.56 -0.13 8.00
N ILE A 102 -10.29 -1.18 7.62
CA ILE A 102 -10.32 -1.67 6.22
C ILE A 102 -11.08 -0.74 5.26
N MET A 103 -11.94 0.10 5.78
CA MET A 103 -12.85 0.97 5.04
C MET A 103 -13.76 0.16 4.10
N ASP A 104 -13.71 0.41 2.78
CA ASP A 104 -14.44 -0.34 1.75
C ASP A 104 -13.60 -1.46 1.11
N GLY A 105 -12.40 -1.73 1.65
CA GLY A 105 -11.47 -2.72 1.12
C GLY A 105 -10.52 -2.21 0.04
N SER A 106 -10.56 -0.92 -0.29
CA SER A 106 -9.70 -0.27 -1.27
C SER A 106 -8.87 0.88 -0.65
N ALA A 107 -8.05 1.56 -1.44
CA ALA A 107 -7.36 2.79 -1.03
C ALA A 107 -8.20 4.06 -1.25
N GLY A 108 -9.31 3.99 -1.99
CA GLY A 108 -10.14 5.13 -2.36
C GLY A 108 -10.60 5.99 -1.18
N PRO A 109 -11.18 5.42 -0.10
CA PRO A 109 -11.56 6.20 1.09
C PRO A 109 -10.40 6.94 1.76
N PHE A 110 -9.19 6.35 1.76
CA PHE A 110 -8.00 7.02 2.29
C PHE A 110 -7.55 8.17 1.40
N ILE A 111 -7.58 8.01 0.07
CA ILE A 111 -7.35 9.12 -0.89
C ILE A 111 -8.31 10.27 -0.59
N TYR A 112 -9.61 9.98 -0.48
CA TYR A 112 -10.62 10.99 -0.17
C TYR A 112 -10.33 11.73 1.14
N LEU A 113 -10.02 11.01 2.22
CA LEU A 113 -9.70 11.58 3.52
C LEU A 113 -8.45 12.46 3.47
N LEU A 114 -7.36 11.97 2.86
CA LEU A 114 -6.10 12.71 2.75
C LEU A 114 -6.28 14.00 1.93
N MET A 115 -7.08 13.96 0.86
CA MET A 115 -7.42 15.16 0.07
C MET A 115 -8.24 16.18 0.87
N GLN A 116 -9.12 15.74 1.79
CA GLN A 116 -9.81 16.65 2.73
C GLN A 116 -8.83 17.37 3.67
N GLY A 117 -7.68 16.76 3.95
CA GLY A 117 -6.61 17.37 4.76
C GLY A 117 -5.84 18.48 4.04
N GLU A 118 -6.04 18.66 2.74
CA GLU A 118 -5.31 19.54 1.83
C GLU A 118 -3.79 19.22 1.86
N LEU A 119 -3.24 18.85 0.71
CA LEU A 119 -1.80 18.64 0.58
C LEU A 119 -1.07 19.98 0.57
N VAL A 120 0.08 20.04 1.25
CA VAL A 120 0.95 21.21 1.23
C VAL A 120 2.39 20.79 1.01
N GLU A 121 3.13 21.64 0.30
CA GLU A 121 4.56 21.49 0.13
C GLU A 121 5.33 21.96 1.38
N GLN A 122 6.41 21.24 1.65
CA GLN A 122 7.38 21.60 2.70
C GLN A 122 8.69 22.04 2.04
N ASN A 123 9.38 23.00 2.64
CA ASN A 123 10.58 23.60 2.05
C ASN A 123 11.82 22.70 2.18
N ALA A 124 11.72 21.49 1.60
CA ALA A 124 12.79 20.49 1.52
C ALA A 124 12.65 19.68 0.22
N PRO A 125 13.75 19.21 -0.39
CA PRO A 125 13.69 18.41 -1.61
C PRO A 125 12.99 17.07 -1.37
N LYS A 126 12.08 16.71 -2.29
CA LYS A 126 11.49 15.36 -2.34
C LYS A 126 12.54 14.37 -2.79
N LYS A 127 12.67 13.28 -2.05
CA LYS A 127 13.65 12.22 -2.31
C LYS A 127 12.99 11.04 -3.01
N PHE A 128 13.75 10.39 -3.88
CA PHE A 128 13.35 9.18 -4.59
C PHE A 128 14.45 8.12 -4.45
N ILE A 129 14.06 6.86 -4.49
CA ILE A 129 14.98 5.72 -4.55
C ILE A 129 15.04 5.25 -5.99
N LYS A 130 16.14 5.53 -6.69
CA LYS A 130 16.38 5.04 -8.05
C LYS A 130 17.10 3.71 -8.00
N ILE A 131 16.50 2.67 -8.59
CA ILE A 131 17.10 1.33 -8.67
C ILE A 131 18.13 1.32 -9.80
N LEU A 132 19.35 0.90 -9.49
CA LEU A 132 20.49 0.91 -10.41
C LEU A 132 20.78 -0.44 -11.07
N LYS A 133 20.36 -1.54 -10.43
CA LYS A 133 20.58 -2.93 -10.89
C LYS A 133 19.32 -3.75 -10.72
N PRO A 134 19.13 -4.80 -11.53
CA PRO A 134 18.08 -5.76 -11.25
C PRO A 134 18.27 -6.41 -9.88
N VAL A 135 17.22 -6.40 -9.05
CA VAL A 135 17.15 -7.08 -7.75
C VAL A 135 15.87 -7.91 -7.74
N GLU A 136 15.95 -9.15 -7.28
CA GLU A 136 14.79 -10.02 -7.21
C GLU A 136 14.68 -10.78 -5.89
N ALA A 137 13.47 -11.21 -5.59
CA ALA A 137 13.14 -12.16 -4.56
C ALA A 137 12.27 -13.27 -5.15
N LEU A 138 12.54 -14.50 -4.74
CA LEU A 138 11.86 -15.71 -5.23
C LEU A 138 11.42 -16.57 -4.04
N ILE A 139 10.21 -17.06 -4.09
CA ILE A 139 9.68 -18.10 -3.19
C ILE A 139 8.88 -19.08 -4.05
N ASP A 140 9.37 -20.30 -4.18
CA ASP A 140 8.81 -21.32 -5.06
C ASP A 140 8.70 -20.82 -6.52
N ASP A 141 7.49 -20.79 -7.09
CA ASP A 141 7.19 -20.26 -8.43
C ASP A 141 6.84 -18.76 -8.44
N LYS A 142 6.86 -18.10 -7.27
CA LYS A 142 6.49 -16.68 -7.11
C LYS A 142 7.71 -15.79 -7.25
N ARG A 143 7.52 -14.61 -7.85
CA ARG A 143 8.60 -13.66 -8.08
C ARG A 143 8.18 -12.23 -7.83
N ALA A 144 9.07 -11.47 -7.18
CA ALA A 144 9.05 -10.02 -7.14
C ALA A 144 10.41 -9.49 -7.60
N LYS A 145 10.43 -8.56 -8.56
CA LYS A 145 11.67 -8.06 -9.15
C LYS A 145 11.61 -6.58 -9.42
N PHE A 146 12.70 -5.87 -9.10
CA PHE A 146 12.98 -4.55 -9.64
C PHE A 146 13.96 -4.63 -10.79
N SER A 147 13.77 -3.75 -11.78
CA SER A 147 14.73 -3.47 -12.85
C SER A 147 14.87 -1.96 -13.02
N PRO A 148 16.05 -1.44 -13.39
CA PRO A 148 16.21 -0.02 -13.73
C PRO A 148 15.18 0.42 -14.77
N HIS A 149 14.57 1.59 -14.52
CA HIS A 149 13.57 2.18 -15.40
C HIS A 149 13.49 3.69 -15.17
N GLU A 150 13.08 4.44 -16.18
CA GLU A 150 12.77 5.86 -16.04
C GLU A 150 11.27 6.00 -15.72
N GLY A 151 10.96 6.33 -14.46
CA GLY A 151 9.61 6.34 -13.89
C GLY A 151 9.36 5.16 -12.94
N PHE A 152 8.11 4.97 -12.55
CA PHE A 152 7.68 3.82 -11.77
C PHE A 152 6.63 3.03 -12.54
N GLN A 153 7.00 1.89 -13.10
CA GLN A 153 6.11 0.98 -13.81
C GLN A 153 5.88 -0.27 -12.97
N LEU A 154 4.62 -0.66 -12.82
CA LEU A 154 4.24 -1.90 -12.14
C LEU A 154 3.60 -2.86 -13.14
N ASN A 155 4.21 -4.02 -13.31
CA ASN A 155 3.63 -5.17 -14.00
C ASN A 155 3.27 -6.21 -12.96
N PHE A 156 2.05 -6.66 -12.95
CA PHE A 156 1.62 -7.69 -12.01
C PHE A 156 0.84 -8.78 -12.75
N THR A 157 1.11 -10.04 -12.38
CA THR A 157 0.37 -11.21 -12.84
C THR A 157 -0.04 -12.05 -11.64
N ILE A 158 -1.34 -12.30 -11.53
CA ILE A 158 -1.92 -13.32 -10.65
C ILE A 158 -2.14 -14.59 -11.48
N ASP A 159 -2.30 -15.73 -10.80
CA ASP A 159 -2.53 -17.00 -11.50
C ASP A 159 -3.47 -17.87 -10.65
N PHE A 160 -4.76 -17.66 -10.86
CA PHE A 160 -5.83 -18.41 -10.22
C PHE A 160 -6.56 -19.27 -11.27
N ASP A 161 -6.64 -20.56 -11.01
CA ASP A 161 -7.46 -21.48 -11.79
C ASP A 161 -8.88 -21.54 -11.19
N HIS A 162 -9.69 -20.52 -11.51
CA HIS A 162 -11.03 -20.36 -10.94
C HIS A 162 -11.93 -19.54 -11.89
N PRO A 163 -13.25 -19.87 -12.02
CA PRO A 163 -14.17 -19.18 -12.94
C PRO A 163 -14.27 -17.66 -12.78
N ALA A 164 -14.10 -17.12 -11.53
CA ALA A 164 -14.10 -15.68 -11.29
C ALA A 164 -12.88 -14.95 -11.87
N PHE A 165 -11.81 -15.69 -12.24
CA PHE A 165 -10.53 -15.13 -12.68
C PHE A 165 -10.29 -15.46 -14.16
N ALA A 166 -10.95 -14.72 -15.06
CA ALA A 166 -10.72 -14.90 -16.48
C ALA A 166 -9.26 -14.60 -16.84
N LYS A 167 -8.63 -15.45 -17.69
CA LYS A 167 -7.19 -15.41 -17.96
C LYS A 167 -6.71 -14.08 -18.52
N GLU A 168 -7.51 -13.42 -19.35
CA GLU A 168 -7.23 -12.12 -19.95
C GLU A 168 -7.17 -10.97 -18.92
N TYR A 169 -7.72 -11.17 -17.73
CA TYR A 169 -7.78 -10.17 -16.64
C TYR A 169 -6.86 -10.47 -15.47
N GLN A 170 -5.93 -11.41 -15.62
CA GLN A 170 -5.00 -11.78 -14.56
C GLN A 170 -3.64 -11.08 -14.65
N SER A 171 -3.45 -10.19 -15.61
CA SER A 171 -2.23 -9.39 -15.75
C SER A 171 -2.58 -7.94 -16.05
N ALA A 172 -1.86 -7.02 -15.41
CA ALA A 172 -1.99 -5.59 -15.66
C ALA A 172 -0.63 -4.89 -15.61
N THR A 173 -0.51 -3.81 -16.36
CA THR A 173 0.65 -2.92 -16.36
C THR A 173 0.17 -1.51 -16.08
N ILE A 174 0.78 -0.84 -15.10
CA ILE A 174 0.49 0.53 -14.69
C ILE A 174 1.77 1.36 -14.75
N ASP A 175 1.74 2.43 -15.53
CA ASP A 175 2.73 3.50 -15.45
C ASP A 175 2.25 4.49 -14.38
N PHE A 176 2.97 4.53 -13.26
CA PHE A 176 2.51 5.20 -12.05
C PHE A 176 2.58 6.71 -12.18
N SER A 177 1.46 7.34 -11.91
CA SER A 177 1.28 8.76 -11.61
C SER A 177 0.18 8.89 -10.57
N THR A 178 0.01 10.06 -9.95
CA THR A 178 -1.17 10.28 -9.08
C THR A 178 -2.47 10.03 -9.86
N GLU A 179 -2.56 10.55 -11.09
CA GLU A 179 -3.76 10.41 -11.92
C GLU A 179 -4.07 8.93 -12.20
N THR A 180 -3.11 8.20 -12.76
CA THR A 180 -3.27 6.77 -13.05
C THR A 180 -3.61 5.97 -11.81
N PHE A 181 -2.91 6.23 -10.69
CA PHE A 181 -3.20 5.54 -9.43
C PHE A 181 -4.62 5.80 -8.94
N VAL A 182 -5.06 7.05 -8.92
CA VAL A 182 -6.40 7.43 -8.42
C VAL A 182 -7.51 6.82 -9.29
N TYR A 183 -7.39 6.92 -10.63
CA TYR A 183 -8.48 6.50 -11.51
C TYR A 183 -8.46 5.01 -11.87
N GLU A 184 -7.29 4.37 -11.85
CA GLU A 184 -7.18 3.00 -12.35
C GLU A 184 -6.87 1.96 -11.27
N VAL A 185 -6.39 2.38 -10.07
CA VAL A 185 -5.91 1.44 -9.05
C VAL A 185 -6.62 1.63 -7.71
N SER A 186 -6.77 2.87 -7.25
CA SER A 186 -7.10 3.17 -5.86
C SER A 186 -8.42 2.57 -5.37
N GLU A 187 -9.39 2.35 -6.25
CA GLU A 187 -10.72 1.80 -5.91
C GLU A 187 -10.81 0.27 -6.03
N ALA A 188 -9.74 -0.42 -6.41
CA ALA A 188 -9.72 -1.87 -6.47
C ALA A 188 -9.80 -2.48 -5.07
N ARG A 189 -10.81 -3.32 -4.82
CA ARG A 189 -11.10 -3.90 -3.50
C ARG A 189 -10.30 -5.18 -3.25
N THR A 190 -9.99 -5.40 -1.97
CA THR A 190 -9.50 -6.71 -1.51
C THR A 190 -10.52 -7.81 -1.75
N PHE A 191 -10.06 -9.05 -1.79
CA PHE A 191 -10.91 -10.20 -2.07
C PHE A 191 -10.53 -11.41 -1.24
N GLY A 192 -11.49 -12.32 -1.08
CA GLY A 192 -11.26 -13.59 -0.40
C GLY A 192 -12.21 -14.68 -0.87
N PHE A 193 -11.77 -15.93 -0.74
CA PHE A 193 -12.61 -17.08 -1.06
C PHE A 193 -13.54 -17.42 0.10
N MET A 194 -14.83 -17.57 -0.19
CA MET A 194 -15.84 -17.89 0.82
C MET A 194 -15.55 -19.23 1.55
N LYS A 195 -14.96 -20.19 0.84
CA LYS A 195 -14.56 -21.48 1.42
C LYS A 195 -13.50 -21.37 2.52
N ASP A 196 -12.69 -20.29 2.52
CA ASP A 196 -11.62 -20.11 3.49
C ASP A 196 -12.09 -19.33 4.72
N LEU A 197 -13.29 -18.73 4.67
CA LEU A 197 -13.78 -17.81 5.70
C LEU A 197 -13.90 -18.46 7.10
N ASP A 198 -14.43 -19.68 7.15
CA ASP A 198 -14.57 -20.41 8.43
C ASP A 198 -13.20 -20.73 9.04
N TYR A 199 -12.24 -21.16 8.23
CA TYR A 199 -10.86 -21.39 8.66
C TYR A 199 -10.21 -20.08 9.17
N LEU A 200 -10.37 -18.98 8.43
CA LEU A 200 -9.84 -17.68 8.84
C LEU A 200 -10.43 -17.22 10.18
N LYS A 201 -11.75 -17.29 10.35
CA LYS A 201 -12.43 -16.92 11.59
C LYS A 201 -12.00 -17.79 12.77
N ALA A 202 -11.81 -19.10 12.55
CA ALA A 202 -11.30 -20.02 13.58
C ALA A 202 -9.87 -19.66 14.03
N ASN A 203 -9.10 -18.97 13.19
CA ASN A 203 -7.76 -18.47 13.49
C ASN A 203 -7.74 -16.97 13.88
N ASN A 204 -8.88 -16.39 14.26
CA ASN A 204 -9.04 -14.96 14.60
C ASN A 204 -8.63 -14.01 13.48
N LEU A 205 -8.87 -14.40 12.21
CA LEU A 205 -8.68 -13.59 11.03
C LEU A 205 -10.02 -13.32 10.35
N ALA A 206 -10.09 -12.26 9.55
CA ALA A 206 -11.28 -11.84 8.80
C ALA A 206 -12.55 -11.70 9.66
N LEU A 207 -12.41 -11.34 10.95
CA LEU A 207 -13.55 -11.17 11.86
C LEU A 207 -14.43 -9.97 11.49
N GLY A 208 -13.85 -8.95 10.84
CA GLY A 208 -14.54 -7.77 10.33
C GLY A 208 -14.86 -7.82 8.84
N ALA A 209 -14.55 -8.93 8.15
CA ALA A 209 -14.81 -9.07 6.73
C ALA A 209 -16.31 -9.19 6.43
N SER A 210 -16.75 -8.44 5.42
CA SER A 210 -18.10 -8.46 4.86
C SER A 210 -18.04 -8.17 3.36
N LEU A 211 -19.16 -8.35 2.66
CA LEU A 211 -19.27 -7.97 1.24
C LEU A 211 -19.21 -6.46 1.02
N ASP A 212 -19.38 -5.63 2.08
CA ASP A 212 -19.22 -4.17 1.99
C ASP A 212 -17.74 -3.75 1.95
N ASN A 213 -16.81 -4.62 2.36
CA ASN A 213 -15.38 -4.28 2.45
C ASN A 213 -14.43 -5.31 1.82
N ALA A 214 -14.98 -6.30 1.10
CA ALA A 214 -14.20 -7.28 0.35
C ALA A 214 -15.04 -7.88 -0.78
N ILE A 215 -14.38 -8.30 -1.86
CA ILE A 215 -15.00 -9.12 -2.89
C ILE A 215 -15.02 -10.56 -2.39
N GLY A 216 -16.21 -11.14 -2.21
CA GLY A 216 -16.40 -12.56 -1.93
C GLY A 216 -16.33 -13.39 -3.22
N VAL A 217 -15.59 -14.48 -3.20
CA VAL A 217 -15.49 -15.42 -4.31
C VAL A 217 -15.91 -16.80 -3.83
N ASP A 218 -16.98 -17.36 -4.44
CA ASP A 218 -17.39 -18.75 -4.22
C ASP A 218 -16.96 -19.65 -5.40
N ASP A 219 -17.34 -20.92 -5.38
CA ASP A 219 -16.93 -21.89 -6.42
C ASP A 219 -17.45 -21.53 -7.84
N THR A 220 -18.42 -20.62 -7.95
CA THR A 220 -19.08 -20.25 -9.20
C THR A 220 -18.67 -18.86 -9.72
N GLY A 221 -18.23 -17.96 -8.85
CA GLY A 221 -17.88 -16.60 -9.24
C GLY A 221 -17.82 -15.59 -8.10
N VAL A 222 -18.05 -14.32 -8.44
CA VAL A 222 -18.15 -13.21 -7.49
C VAL A 222 -19.52 -13.21 -6.84
N VAL A 223 -19.55 -13.09 -5.50
CA VAL A 223 -20.79 -13.15 -4.69
C VAL A 223 -21.43 -11.76 -4.51
N ASN A 224 -20.64 -10.69 -4.58
CA ASN A 224 -21.13 -9.31 -4.41
C ASN A 224 -22.18 -8.98 -5.48
N GLU A 225 -23.36 -8.50 -5.08
CA GLU A 225 -24.47 -8.19 -6.00
C GLU A 225 -24.11 -7.09 -7.01
N GLU A 226 -23.29 -6.11 -6.59
CA GLU A 226 -22.80 -5.02 -7.43
C GLU A 226 -21.72 -5.45 -8.43
N GLY A 227 -21.17 -6.68 -8.29
CA GLY A 227 -20.10 -7.20 -9.12
C GLY A 227 -18.75 -6.53 -8.88
N LEU A 228 -17.91 -6.52 -9.90
CA LEU A 228 -16.59 -5.90 -9.90
C LEU A 228 -16.64 -4.43 -10.33
N ARG A 229 -15.79 -3.59 -9.74
CA ARG A 229 -15.58 -2.17 -10.15
C ARG A 229 -14.76 -2.07 -11.45
N PHE A 230 -13.84 -3.00 -11.66
CA PHE A 230 -13.02 -3.14 -12.88
C PHE A 230 -13.06 -4.60 -13.35
N SER A 231 -13.01 -4.84 -14.65
CA SER A 231 -12.99 -6.21 -15.18
C SER A 231 -11.77 -7.01 -14.70
N ASP A 232 -10.69 -6.31 -14.37
CA ASP A 232 -9.41 -6.83 -13.85
C ASP A 232 -9.15 -6.40 -12.40
N GLU A 233 -10.22 -6.20 -11.59
CA GLU A 233 -10.14 -5.65 -10.23
C GLU A 233 -9.18 -6.43 -9.33
N PHE A 234 -9.14 -7.75 -9.45
CA PHE A 234 -8.27 -8.60 -8.63
C PHE A 234 -6.78 -8.29 -8.82
N VAL A 235 -6.33 -8.17 -10.07
CA VAL A 235 -4.91 -7.83 -10.33
C VAL A 235 -4.61 -6.37 -10.02
N ARG A 236 -5.56 -5.45 -10.23
CA ARG A 236 -5.41 -4.04 -9.81
C ARG A 236 -5.28 -3.92 -8.30
N HIS A 237 -6.02 -4.71 -7.54
CA HIS A 237 -5.86 -4.75 -6.09
C HIS A 237 -4.46 -5.25 -5.69
N LYS A 238 -3.92 -6.26 -6.37
CA LYS A 238 -2.53 -6.71 -6.11
C LYS A 238 -1.48 -5.66 -6.47
N ILE A 239 -1.76 -4.79 -7.44
CA ILE A 239 -0.94 -3.60 -7.73
C ILE A 239 -1.08 -2.57 -6.61
N LEU A 240 -2.29 -2.32 -6.11
CA LEU A 240 -2.54 -1.44 -4.96
C LEU A 240 -1.73 -1.90 -3.75
N ASP A 241 -1.81 -3.17 -3.37
CA ASP A 241 -1.03 -3.78 -2.29
C ASP A 241 0.47 -3.57 -2.50
N ALA A 242 0.97 -3.85 -3.72
CA ALA A 242 2.38 -3.68 -4.05
C ALA A 242 2.83 -2.22 -3.91
N VAL A 243 2.05 -1.24 -4.38
CA VAL A 243 2.37 0.19 -4.21
C VAL A 243 2.56 0.54 -2.74
N GLY A 244 1.66 0.08 -1.87
CA GLY A 244 1.74 0.31 -0.42
C GLY A 244 2.93 -0.37 0.24
N ASP A 245 3.15 -1.65 -0.08
CA ASP A 245 4.28 -2.43 0.44
C ASP A 245 5.62 -1.80 0.02
N LEU A 246 5.75 -1.43 -1.25
CA LEU A 246 7.00 -0.90 -1.81
C LEU A 246 7.31 0.50 -1.27
N TYR A 247 6.31 1.29 -0.88
CA TYR A 247 6.51 2.60 -0.27
C TYR A 247 7.15 2.53 1.13
N LEU A 248 7.20 1.35 1.75
CA LEU A 248 7.93 1.08 3.00
C LEU A 248 9.46 1.21 2.88
N MET A 249 9.99 1.43 1.68
CA MET A 249 11.37 1.90 1.49
C MET A 249 11.61 3.33 2.04
N GLY A 250 10.54 4.07 2.36
CA GLY A 250 10.59 5.42 2.92
C GLY A 250 10.52 6.55 1.89
N HIS A 251 10.75 6.27 0.62
CA HIS A 251 10.63 7.22 -0.50
C HIS A 251 10.04 6.52 -1.71
N GLN A 252 9.49 7.31 -2.64
CA GLN A 252 8.99 6.78 -3.90
C GLN A 252 10.12 6.15 -4.73
N ILE A 253 9.83 5.01 -5.32
CA ILE A 253 10.78 4.23 -6.11
C ILE A 253 10.72 4.66 -7.58
N ILE A 254 11.89 4.78 -8.22
CA ILE A 254 12.06 4.92 -9.67
C ILE A 254 12.63 3.59 -10.16
N ALA A 255 11.77 2.77 -10.75
CA ALA A 255 12.08 1.43 -11.23
C ALA A 255 10.91 0.83 -12.02
N LYS A 256 11.17 -0.26 -12.69
CA LYS A 256 10.12 -1.21 -13.10
C LYS A 256 10.00 -2.31 -12.04
N PHE A 257 8.78 -2.56 -11.56
CA PHE A 257 8.42 -3.67 -10.71
C PHE A 257 7.71 -4.75 -11.53
N ASP A 258 8.16 -5.98 -11.45
CA ASP A 258 7.54 -7.16 -12.04
C ASP A 258 7.14 -8.14 -10.92
N GLY A 259 5.85 -8.25 -10.63
CA GLY A 259 5.25 -9.19 -9.66
C GLY A 259 4.57 -10.36 -10.36
N TYR A 260 5.00 -11.58 -10.08
CA TYR A 260 4.31 -12.80 -10.50
C TYR A 260 3.89 -13.59 -9.27
N LYS A 261 2.58 -13.73 -9.05
CA LYS A 261 2.00 -14.34 -7.84
C LYS A 261 2.55 -13.75 -6.53
N SER A 262 3.07 -12.53 -6.58
CA SER A 262 3.68 -11.88 -5.42
C SER A 262 2.63 -11.49 -4.36
N GLY A 263 3.08 -11.31 -3.14
CA GLY A 263 2.32 -10.82 -2.01
C GLY A 263 3.23 -10.14 -1.01
N HIS A 264 2.67 -9.69 0.12
CA HIS A 264 3.35 -8.84 1.11
C HIS A 264 4.72 -9.38 1.57
N ALA A 265 4.81 -10.68 1.89
CA ALA A 265 6.06 -11.30 2.32
C ALA A 265 7.15 -11.21 1.25
N LEU A 266 6.81 -11.50 -0.01
CA LEU A 266 7.77 -11.48 -1.11
C LEU A 266 8.13 -10.06 -1.52
N ASN A 267 7.17 -9.12 -1.50
CA ASN A 267 7.41 -7.69 -1.70
C ASN A 267 8.38 -7.17 -0.64
N ASN A 268 8.16 -7.51 0.63
CA ASN A 268 9.06 -7.14 1.73
C ASN A 268 10.45 -7.75 1.58
N GLN A 269 10.55 -9.03 1.18
CA GLN A 269 11.84 -9.68 0.93
C GLN A 269 12.62 -8.96 -0.19
N LEU A 270 11.92 -8.51 -1.25
CA LEU A 270 12.54 -7.72 -2.31
C LEU A 270 13.12 -6.41 -1.76
N LEU A 271 12.37 -5.68 -0.91
CA LEU A 271 12.87 -4.45 -0.29
C LEU A 271 14.10 -4.69 0.57
N ARG A 272 14.11 -5.77 1.37
CA ARG A 272 15.29 -6.18 2.16
C ARG A 272 16.49 -6.51 1.27
N ASN A 273 16.27 -7.18 0.14
CA ASN A 273 17.32 -7.49 -0.83
C ASN A 273 17.89 -6.20 -1.44
N VAL A 274 17.05 -5.20 -1.74
CA VAL A 274 17.52 -3.88 -2.19
C VAL A 274 18.40 -3.21 -1.14
N GLN A 275 17.94 -3.16 0.11
CA GLN A 275 18.65 -2.50 1.21
C GLN A 275 19.94 -3.21 1.65
N SER A 276 20.07 -4.51 1.36
CA SER A 276 21.24 -5.30 1.76
C SER A 276 22.54 -4.92 1.04
N ASP A 277 22.44 -4.29 -0.14
CA ASP A 277 23.58 -3.81 -0.91
C ASP A 277 23.33 -2.35 -1.36
N PRO A 278 24.06 -1.37 -0.80
CA PRO A 278 23.89 0.05 -1.14
C PRO A 278 24.23 0.37 -2.59
N THR A 279 24.81 -0.55 -3.36
CA THR A 279 25.06 -0.37 -4.80
C THR A 279 23.84 -0.72 -5.68
N ASN A 280 22.76 -1.22 -5.08
CA ASN A 280 21.50 -1.52 -5.80
C ASN A 280 20.69 -0.27 -6.11
N TYR A 281 20.87 0.81 -5.36
CA TYR A 281 20.06 2.02 -5.50
C TYR A 281 20.86 3.29 -5.16
N GLU A 282 20.29 4.42 -5.52
CA GLU A 282 20.74 5.75 -5.09
C GLU A 282 19.54 6.61 -4.67
N ILE A 283 19.79 7.59 -3.81
CA ILE A 283 18.80 8.62 -3.46
C ILE A 283 18.98 9.79 -4.42
N VAL A 284 17.91 10.15 -5.14
CA VAL A 284 17.91 11.25 -6.08
C VAL A 284 16.85 12.29 -5.73
N THR A 285 17.07 13.53 -6.17
CA THR A 285 16.13 14.66 -6.06
C THR A 285 16.05 15.37 -7.40
N PHE A 286 14.98 16.13 -7.66
CA PHE A 286 14.78 16.85 -8.91
C PHE A 286 14.62 18.36 -8.66
N ASP A 287 15.32 19.17 -9.44
CA ASP A 287 15.25 20.63 -9.33
C ASP A 287 13.94 21.20 -9.88
N ASN A 288 13.34 20.52 -10.86
CA ASN A 288 12.07 20.92 -11.47
C ASN A 288 11.12 19.72 -11.51
N GLU A 289 9.81 19.97 -11.46
CA GLU A 289 8.78 18.93 -11.61
C GLU A 289 8.85 18.24 -12.97
N ILE A 290 9.20 18.98 -14.02
CA ILE A 290 9.29 18.44 -15.39
C ILE A 290 10.42 17.40 -15.55
N ASP A 291 11.45 17.47 -14.70
CA ASP A 291 12.58 16.52 -14.73
C ASP A 291 12.26 15.25 -13.92
N CYS A 292 11.20 15.27 -13.10
CA CYS A 292 10.75 14.11 -12.33
C CYS A 292 10.01 13.13 -13.24
N PRO A 293 10.45 11.87 -13.33
CA PRO A 293 9.80 10.88 -14.19
C PRO A 293 8.47 10.35 -13.65
N ILE A 294 8.05 10.80 -12.45
CA ILE A 294 6.79 10.41 -11.81
C ILE A 294 5.91 11.66 -11.65
N PRO A 295 4.84 11.79 -12.44
CA PRO A 295 3.92 12.92 -12.33
C PRO A 295 3.07 12.85 -11.07
N TYR A 296 3.07 13.91 -10.27
CA TYR A 296 2.18 14.10 -9.14
C TYR A 296 1.18 15.21 -9.40
N VAL A 297 -0.02 15.10 -8.78
CA VAL A 297 -0.99 16.19 -8.79
C VAL A 297 -0.37 17.45 -8.20
N SER A 298 -0.63 18.60 -8.82
CA SER A 298 -0.17 19.90 -8.32
C SER A 298 -0.82 20.21 -6.97
N VAL A 299 -0.03 20.75 -6.05
CA VAL A 299 -0.48 21.22 -4.75
C VAL A 299 -0.73 22.71 -4.83
N SER A 300 -1.94 23.16 -4.52
CA SER A 300 -2.37 24.59 -4.59
C SER A 300 -2.03 25.36 -3.30
#